data_3da126ad705e8fdf472d0ed3e360aa2c
#
_entry.id   3da126ad705e8fdf472d0ed3e360aa2c
#
_cell.length_a   1.000
_cell.length_b   1.000
_cell.length_c   1.000
_cell.angle_alpha   90.00
_cell.angle_beta   90.00
_cell.angle_gamma   90.00
#
_symmetry.space_group_name_H-M   'P 1'
#
loop_
_entity.id
_entity.type
_entity.pdbx_description
1 polymer ?
#
loop_
_entity_poly.entity_id
_entity_poly.type
_entity_poly.pdbx_seq_one_letter_code
_entity_poly.pdbx_strand_id
1 'polypeptide(L)'
;MIMYVIKNGTIHTGTGEVLENYDILIEGKKIKKIEKNICEADAEIIDATGKQVFPGFIDPHSSIGAMGIPTRYRDNAETTNVINPDLSVKYAIDPDEVNAQEFYKSGITSVGFSP
;
A
#
# COMPACT_ATOMS: atom_id res chain seq x y z
N MET A 1 -1.75 -10.41 20.20
CA MET A 1 -1.52 -10.06 18.78
C MET A 1 -2.86 -9.63 18.21
N ILE A 2 -2.90 -8.51 17.51
CA ILE A 2 -4.17 -8.00 16.95
C ILE A 2 -4.54 -8.87 15.75
N MET A 3 -5.77 -9.37 15.75
CA MET A 3 -6.35 -10.12 14.64
C MET A 3 -7.53 -9.38 14.05
N TYR A 4 -7.67 -9.44 12.73
CA TYR A 4 -8.81 -8.91 12.00
C TYR A 4 -9.42 -9.97 11.11
N VAL A 5 -10.74 -9.96 10.98
CA VAL A 5 -11.44 -10.76 9.97
C VAL A 5 -12.22 -9.82 9.08
N ILE A 6 -11.87 -9.78 7.80
CA ILE A 6 -12.65 -9.11 6.76
C ILE A 6 -13.69 -10.10 6.28
N LYS A 7 -14.97 -9.78 6.46
CA LYS A 7 -16.09 -10.70 6.21
C LYS A 7 -16.89 -10.35 4.97
N ASN A 8 -17.33 -11.41 4.27
CA ASN A 8 -18.33 -11.35 3.19
C ASN A 8 -17.92 -10.45 2.01
N GLY A 9 -16.63 -10.29 1.75
CA GLY A 9 -16.13 -9.49 0.63
C GLY A 9 -16.07 -10.28 -0.67
N THR A 10 -16.07 -9.55 -1.79
CA THR A 10 -15.62 -10.09 -3.08
C THR A 10 -14.13 -9.83 -3.19
N ILE A 11 -13.32 -10.88 -3.09
CA ILE A 11 -11.88 -10.79 -2.97
C ILE A 11 -11.22 -11.00 -4.33
N HIS A 12 -10.45 -10.02 -4.76
CA HIS A 12 -9.56 -10.12 -5.92
C HIS A 12 -8.17 -10.49 -5.45
N THR A 13 -7.70 -11.68 -5.79
CA THR A 13 -6.42 -12.20 -5.26
C THR A 13 -5.19 -11.57 -5.89
N GLY A 14 -5.35 -10.85 -7.01
CA GLY A 14 -4.23 -10.31 -7.79
C GLY A 14 -3.58 -11.32 -8.75
N THR A 15 -4.04 -12.57 -8.73
CA THR A 15 -3.57 -13.65 -9.63
C THR A 15 -4.59 -14.02 -10.71
N GLY A 16 -5.67 -13.26 -10.81
CA GLY A 16 -6.76 -13.47 -11.75
C GLY A 16 -7.99 -14.17 -11.17
N GLU A 17 -7.91 -14.66 -9.95
CA GLU A 17 -9.06 -15.24 -9.24
C GLU A 17 -9.91 -14.18 -8.55
N VAL A 18 -11.22 -14.41 -8.56
CA VAL A 18 -12.20 -13.62 -7.80
C VAL A 18 -12.99 -14.57 -6.90
N LEU A 19 -12.95 -14.35 -5.61
CA LEU A 19 -13.60 -15.18 -4.60
C LEU A 19 -14.80 -14.41 -4.01
N GLU A 20 -16.01 -14.88 -4.27
CA GLU A 20 -17.23 -14.25 -3.78
C GLU A 20 -17.65 -14.77 -2.40
N ASN A 21 -18.01 -13.85 -1.50
CA ASN A 21 -18.42 -14.17 -0.13
C ASN A 21 -17.38 -14.98 0.65
N TYR A 22 -16.12 -14.59 0.52
CA TYR A 22 -15.02 -15.13 1.30
C TYR A 22 -14.60 -14.17 2.40
N ASP A 23 -14.00 -14.75 3.44
CA ASP A 23 -13.45 -14.01 4.57
C ASP A 23 -11.92 -14.07 4.53
N ILE A 24 -11.28 -13.03 5.04
CA ILE A 24 -9.82 -12.96 5.17
C ILE A 24 -9.47 -12.84 6.66
N LEU A 25 -8.69 -13.78 7.18
CA LEU A 25 -8.11 -13.67 8.51
C LEU A 25 -6.72 -13.05 8.42
N ILE A 26 -6.54 -11.95 9.13
CA ILE A 26 -5.27 -11.23 9.25
C ILE A 26 -4.78 -11.38 10.68
N GLU A 27 -3.54 -11.84 10.84
CA GLU A 27 -2.85 -11.95 12.11
C GLU A 27 -1.59 -11.10 12.10
N GLY A 28 -1.60 -10.01 12.88
CA GLY A 28 -0.53 -9.03 12.85
C GLY A 28 -0.39 -8.37 11.48
N LYS A 29 0.67 -8.68 10.74
CA LYS A 29 0.96 -8.11 9.43
C LYS A 29 0.82 -9.11 8.27
N LYS A 30 0.20 -10.25 8.51
CA LYS A 30 0.09 -11.33 7.52
C LYS A 30 -1.33 -11.80 7.34
N ILE A 31 -1.68 -12.12 6.10
CA ILE A 31 -2.89 -12.90 5.80
C ILE A 31 -2.62 -14.34 6.22
N LYS A 32 -3.40 -14.83 7.18
CA LYS A 32 -3.26 -16.19 7.73
C LYS A 32 -4.03 -17.20 6.88
N LYS A 33 -5.26 -16.87 6.50
CA LYS A 33 -6.07 -17.69 5.61
C LYS A 33 -7.18 -16.90 4.92
N ILE A 34 -7.67 -17.44 3.83
CA ILE A 34 -8.81 -16.95 3.06
C ILE A 34 -9.77 -18.12 2.88
N GLU A 35 -10.92 -18.08 3.54
CA GLU A 35 -11.91 -19.14 3.56
C GLU A 35 -13.31 -18.54 3.75
N LYS A 36 -14.34 -19.37 3.54
CA LYS A 36 -15.71 -18.99 3.87
C LYS A 36 -15.98 -19.20 5.36
N ASN A 37 -16.75 -18.29 5.96
CA ASN A 37 -17.25 -18.42 7.34
C ASN A 37 -16.13 -18.57 8.39
N ILE A 38 -15.14 -17.70 8.35
CA ILE A 38 -14.12 -17.64 9.40
C ILE A 38 -14.75 -17.12 10.70
N CYS A 39 -14.63 -17.89 11.77
CA CYS A 39 -15.04 -17.52 13.13
C CYS A 39 -13.81 -17.49 14.03
N GLU A 40 -13.39 -16.31 14.44
CA GLU A 40 -12.32 -16.10 15.42
C GLU A 40 -12.86 -15.19 16.52
N ALA A 41 -12.91 -15.71 17.75
CA ALA A 41 -13.56 -15.02 18.87
C ALA A 41 -12.86 -13.72 19.28
N ASP A 42 -11.55 -13.66 19.10
CA ASP A 42 -10.70 -12.54 19.53
C ASP A 42 -10.35 -11.57 18.38
N ALA A 43 -10.95 -11.74 17.19
CA ALA A 43 -10.66 -10.91 16.04
C ALA A 43 -11.64 -9.75 15.92
N GLU A 44 -11.14 -8.59 15.54
CA GLU A 44 -11.97 -7.45 15.13
C GLU A 44 -12.57 -7.73 13.75
N ILE A 45 -13.88 -7.57 13.63
CA ILE A 45 -14.62 -7.87 12.40
C ILE A 45 -14.75 -6.60 11.56
N ILE A 46 -14.34 -6.69 10.30
CA ILE A 46 -14.54 -5.68 9.28
C ILE A 46 -15.56 -6.22 8.28
N ASP A 47 -16.76 -5.65 8.25
CA ASP A 47 -17.80 -6.06 7.30
C ASP A 47 -17.52 -5.48 5.92
N ALA A 48 -17.29 -6.36 4.95
CA ALA A 48 -17.05 -6.04 3.55
C ALA A 48 -18.19 -6.47 2.64
N THR A 49 -19.38 -6.70 3.20
CA THR A 49 -20.57 -7.06 2.42
C THR A 49 -20.83 -6.03 1.30
N GLY A 50 -20.91 -6.50 0.07
CA GLY A 50 -21.10 -5.66 -1.12
C GLY A 50 -19.88 -4.85 -1.54
N LYS A 51 -18.73 -5.05 -0.87
CA LYS A 51 -17.48 -4.37 -1.20
C LYS A 51 -16.53 -5.28 -1.98
N GLN A 52 -15.70 -4.64 -2.79
CA GLN A 52 -14.61 -5.29 -3.49
C GLN A 52 -13.33 -5.15 -2.66
N VAL A 53 -12.64 -6.26 -2.42
CA VAL A 53 -11.39 -6.31 -1.65
C VAL A 53 -10.25 -6.60 -2.60
N PHE A 54 -9.28 -5.70 -2.65
CA PHE A 54 -8.10 -5.81 -3.51
C PHE A 54 -6.84 -5.86 -2.65
N PRO A 55 -5.74 -6.48 -3.15
CA PRO A 55 -4.42 -6.21 -2.62
C PRO A 55 -4.09 -4.73 -2.74
N GLY A 56 -3.22 -4.22 -1.87
CA GLY A 56 -2.74 -2.84 -2.00
C GLY A 56 -2.14 -2.58 -3.37
N PHE A 57 -2.53 -1.47 -3.99
CA PHE A 57 -2.04 -1.11 -5.31
C PHE A 57 -0.57 -0.70 -5.28
N ILE A 58 0.14 -1.01 -6.35
CA ILE A 58 1.55 -0.68 -6.54
C ILE A 58 1.65 0.36 -7.65
N ASP A 59 2.20 1.53 -7.33
CA ASP A 59 2.59 2.51 -8.33
C ASP A 59 4.04 2.21 -8.75
N PRO A 60 4.29 1.79 -9.99
CA PRO A 60 5.63 1.38 -10.43
C PRO A 60 6.60 2.56 -10.62
N HIS A 61 6.10 3.78 -10.71
CA HIS A 61 6.92 4.97 -10.91
C HIS A 61 6.33 6.18 -10.16
N SER A 62 6.99 6.57 -9.08
CA SER A 62 6.60 7.71 -8.26
C SER A 62 7.81 8.41 -7.68
N SER A 63 7.74 9.72 -7.54
CA SER A 63 8.72 10.53 -6.82
C SER A 63 8.29 10.85 -5.38
N ILE A 64 7.25 10.19 -4.89
CA ILE A 64 6.79 10.38 -3.52
C ILE A 64 7.88 9.96 -2.52
N GLY A 65 8.10 10.76 -1.49
CA GLY A 65 9.23 10.60 -0.57
C GLY A 65 10.41 11.53 -0.88
N ALA A 66 10.43 12.20 -2.05
CA ALA A 66 11.43 13.21 -2.38
C ALA A 66 10.83 14.51 -2.91
N MET A 67 9.54 14.73 -2.71
CA MET A 67 8.90 15.97 -3.13
C MET A 67 9.16 17.12 -2.14
N GLY A 68 9.49 16.80 -0.91
CA GLY A 68 9.76 17.76 0.15
C GLY A 68 8.56 18.67 0.48
N ILE A 69 8.82 19.70 1.26
CA ILE A 69 7.85 20.78 1.47
C ILE A 69 7.77 21.62 0.18
N PRO A 70 6.58 22.03 -0.26
CA PRO A 70 6.42 22.82 -1.50
C PRO A 70 7.15 24.17 -1.41
N THR A 71 8.42 24.15 -1.64
CA THR A 71 9.32 25.29 -1.70
C THR A 71 9.94 25.36 -3.12
N ARG A 72 10.80 26.33 -3.33
CA ARG A 72 11.50 26.48 -4.62
C ARG A 72 12.43 25.31 -4.97
N TYR A 73 12.73 24.46 -4.01
CA TYR A 73 13.67 23.35 -4.15
C TYR A 73 12.96 22.04 -3.89
N ARG A 74 13.03 21.13 -4.84
CA ARG A 74 12.50 19.77 -4.75
C ARG A 74 13.66 18.80 -4.78
N ASP A 75 13.65 17.81 -3.88
CA ASP A 75 14.70 16.80 -3.78
C ASP A 75 14.60 15.71 -4.87
N ASN A 76 13.55 15.78 -5.68
CA ASN A 76 13.34 14.85 -6.79
C ASN A 76 13.94 15.33 -8.13
N ALA A 77 14.68 16.42 -8.14
CA ALA A 77 15.28 16.95 -9.35
C ALA A 77 16.73 17.37 -9.11
N GLU A 78 17.63 16.71 -9.81
CA GLU A 78 19.05 17.11 -9.88
C GLU A 78 19.30 17.93 -11.12
N THR A 79 19.89 19.11 -10.96
CA THR A 79 20.08 20.07 -12.03
C THR A 79 21.56 20.43 -12.28
N THR A 80 22.49 19.80 -11.56
CA THR A 80 23.92 20.12 -11.66
C THR A 80 24.49 19.68 -13.00
N ASN A 81 24.13 18.47 -13.45
CA ASN A 81 24.54 17.93 -14.74
C ASN A 81 23.36 17.27 -15.45
N VAL A 82 23.45 17.09 -16.74
CA VAL A 82 22.41 16.42 -17.55
C VAL A 82 22.28 14.94 -17.20
N ILE A 83 23.39 14.31 -16.83
CA ILE A 83 23.45 12.89 -16.45
C ILE A 83 24.34 12.76 -15.21
N ASN A 84 23.79 12.19 -14.14
CA ASN A 84 24.47 12.01 -12.85
C ASN A 84 24.39 10.55 -12.38
N PRO A 85 25.10 9.61 -13.04
CA PRO A 85 24.98 8.18 -12.73
C PRO A 85 25.61 7.76 -11.40
N ASP A 86 26.44 8.62 -10.82
CA ASP A 86 27.13 8.45 -9.55
C ASP A 86 26.28 8.83 -8.33
N LEU A 87 25.16 9.51 -8.54
CA LEU A 87 24.25 9.90 -7.47
C LEU A 87 23.25 8.78 -7.13
N SER A 88 22.99 8.62 -5.85
CA SER A 88 21.99 7.68 -5.35
C SER A 88 20.86 8.41 -4.65
N VAL A 89 19.66 8.32 -5.23
CA VAL A 89 18.45 8.97 -4.73
C VAL A 89 17.98 8.42 -3.37
N LYS A 90 18.45 7.25 -2.95
CA LYS A 90 18.05 6.64 -1.66
C LYS A 90 18.29 7.54 -0.44
N TYR A 91 19.22 8.47 -0.54
CA TYR A 91 19.55 9.41 0.54
C TYR A 91 18.62 10.64 0.56
N ALA A 92 17.84 10.85 -0.50
CA ALA A 92 16.87 11.93 -0.59
C ALA A 92 15.45 11.48 -0.19
N ILE A 93 15.25 10.20 0.10
CA ILE A 93 13.94 9.67 0.46
C ILE A 93 13.60 10.03 1.90
N ASP A 94 12.47 10.72 2.08
CA ASP A 94 11.84 10.97 3.37
C ASP A 94 10.67 9.99 3.53
N PRO A 95 10.77 8.99 4.43
CA PRO A 95 9.70 8.03 4.65
C PRO A 95 8.47 8.63 5.33
N ASP A 96 8.61 9.79 5.98
CA ASP A 96 7.56 10.47 6.71
C ASP A 96 6.94 11.63 5.91
N GLU A 97 7.19 11.69 4.60
CA GLU A 97 6.60 12.71 3.74
C GLU A 97 5.07 12.74 3.84
N VAL A 98 4.52 13.92 4.05
CA VAL A 98 3.08 14.15 4.29
C VAL A 98 2.21 13.58 3.17
N ASN A 99 2.67 13.67 1.93
CA ASN A 99 1.92 13.15 0.77
C ASN A 99 1.80 11.62 0.76
N ALA A 100 2.72 10.91 1.43
CA ALA A 100 2.66 9.45 1.53
C ALA A 100 1.37 8.96 2.22
N GLN A 101 0.86 9.73 3.18
CA GLN A 101 -0.38 9.40 3.88
C GLN A 101 -1.61 9.45 2.97
N GLU A 102 -1.65 10.38 2.02
CA GLU A 102 -2.75 10.47 1.06
C GLU A 102 -2.73 9.30 0.07
N PHE A 103 -1.55 8.83 -0.31
CA PHE A 103 -1.40 7.70 -1.22
C PHE A 103 -1.95 6.40 -0.62
N TYR A 104 -1.58 6.06 0.63
CA TYR A 104 -2.10 4.83 1.21
C TYR A 104 -3.61 4.89 1.49
N LYS A 105 -4.16 6.05 1.84
CA LYS A 105 -5.61 6.24 1.98
C LYS A 105 -6.36 6.02 0.67
N SER A 106 -5.70 6.26 -0.46
CA SER A 106 -6.23 5.98 -1.80
C SER A 106 -6.04 4.53 -2.25
N GLY A 107 -5.45 3.68 -1.40
CA GLY A 107 -5.23 2.27 -1.68
C GLY A 107 -3.87 1.93 -2.28
N ILE A 108 -2.99 2.90 -2.49
CA ILE A 108 -1.61 2.67 -2.97
C ILE A 108 -0.73 2.38 -1.76
N THR A 109 -0.21 1.16 -1.67
CA THR A 109 0.56 0.68 -0.51
C THR A 109 2.04 0.46 -0.79
N SER A 110 2.43 0.48 -2.05
CA SER A 110 3.82 0.33 -2.47
C SER A 110 4.09 1.21 -3.68
N VAL A 111 5.29 1.76 -3.75
CA VAL A 111 5.71 2.59 -4.89
C VAL A 111 7.10 2.19 -5.36
N GLY A 112 7.30 2.22 -6.68
CA GLY A 112 8.62 2.22 -7.29
C GLY A 112 9.15 3.65 -7.30
N PHE A 113 10.14 3.95 -6.47
CA PHE A 113 10.67 5.29 -6.36
C PHE A 113 11.63 5.62 -7.50
N SER A 114 11.40 6.73 -8.16
CA SER A 114 12.28 7.33 -9.16
C SER A 114 12.15 8.83 -9.12
N PRO A 115 13.27 9.57 -9.09
CA PRO A 115 13.24 11.03 -9.11
C PRO A 115 12.72 11.59 -10.42
#